data_0ccb7621fd51bfea5ac8bf8cb29d3c09
#
_entry.id   0ccb7621fd51bfea5ac8bf8cb29d3c09
#
_cell.length_a   1.000
_cell.length_b   1.000
_cell.length_c   1.000
_cell.angle_alpha   90.00
_cell.angle_beta   90.00
_cell.angle_gamma   90.00
#
_symmetry.space_group_name_H-M   'P 1'
#
loop_
_entity.id
_entity.type
_entity.pdbx_description
1 polymer ?
#
loop_
_entity_poly.entity_id
_entity_poly.type
_entity_poly.pdbx_seq_one_letter_code
_entity_poly.pdbx_strand_id
1 'polypeptide(L)'
;MKTAARFLQLQSMLGWLAIFIIGPLYFIALKAMGYRVRDLKRIRQEYSLELKRHQGPWIICANHLTMIDSAILVYATTSLYAHLRHYRAIPWNLPEQDNFQRSILLSIFCYLGKCIPVNRGGDREEMKKRLINAPIF
;
A
#
# COMPACT_ATOMS: atom_id res chain seq x y z
N MET A 1 5.71 -22.38 4.82
CA MET A 1 5.26 -21.66 3.60
C MET A 1 3.74 -21.45 3.54
N LYS A 2 2.88 -22.49 3.64
CA LYS A 2 1.42 -22.33 3.54
C LYS A 2 0.79 -21.38 4.57
N THR A 3 1.34 -21.26 5.78
CA THR A 3 0.80 -20.43 6.86
C THR A 3 1.00 -18.94 6.61
N ALA A 4 2.19 -18.53 6.13
CA ALA A 4 2.49 -17.12 5.82
C ALA A 4 1.62 -16.62 4.65
N ALA A 5 1.46 -17.43 3.60
CA ALA A 5 0.59 -17.06 2.47
C ALA A 5 -0.88 -16.89 2.91
N ARG A 6 -1.40 -17.74 3.79
CA ARG A 6 -2.75 -17.61 4.34
C ARG A 6 -2.91 -16.33 5.16
N PHE A 7 -1.90 -15.99 5.97
CA PHE A 7 -1.92 -14.77 6.76
C PHE A 7 -2.00 -13.52 5.89
N LEU A 8 -1.20 -13.44 4.82
CA LEU A 8 -1.23 -12.33 3.87
C LEU A 8 -2.52 -12.27 3.05
N GLN A 9 -3.11 -13.43 2.72
CA GLN A 9 -4.42 -13.48 2.08
C GLN A 9 -5.52 -12.94 3.00
N LEU A 10 -5.50 -13.33 4.29
CA LEU A 10 -6.44 -12.80 5.28
C LEU A 10 -6.26 -11.29 5.47
N GLN A 11 -5.02 -10.82 5.57
CA GLN A 11 -4.70 -9.38 5.63
C GLN A 11 -5.27 -8.65 4.41
N SER A 12 -5.07 -9.18 3.21
CA SER A 12 -5.59 -8.58 1.98
C SER A 12 -7.11 -8.53 1.94
N MET A 13 -7.78 -9.58 2.41
CA MET A 13 -9.23 -9.63 2.47
C MET A 13 -9.80 -8.61 3.48
N LEU A 14 -9.23 -8.56 4.68
CA LEU A 14 -9.61 -7.59 5.71
C LEU A 14 -9.36 -6.15 5.25
N GLY A 15 -8.22 -5.90 4.60
CA GLY A 15 -7.90 -4.60 4.03
C GLY A 15 -8.87 -4.19 2.91
N TRP A 16 -9.30 -5.14 2.07
CA TRP A 16 -10.31 -4.88 1.05
C TRP A 16 -11.66 -4.49 1.66
N LEU A 17 -12.10 -5.15 2.71
CA LEU A 17 -13.31 -4.77 3.43
C LEU A 17 -13.16 -3.40 4.10
N ALA A 18 -12.03 -3.16 4.73
CA ALA A 18 -11.76 -1.92 5.45
C ALA A 18 -11.63 -0.70 4.53
N ILE A 19 -11.25 -0.87 3.26
CA ILE A 19 -11.03 0.25 2.33
C ILE A 19 -12.32 1.04 2.06
N PHE A 20 -13.50 0.43 2.21
CA PHE A 20 -14.80 1.12 2.07
C PHE A 20 -14.98 2.24 3.10
N ILE A 21 -14.36 2.10 4.28
CA ILE A 21 -14.42 3.07 5.36
C ILE A 21 -13.13 3.90 5.39
N ILE A 22 -11.98 3.23 5.41
CA ILE A 22 -10.68 3.87 5.55
C ILE A 22 -10.33 4.72 4.33
N GLY A 23 -10.65 4.27 3.12
CA GLY A 23 -10.33 4.98 1.89
C GLY A 23 -10.96 6.37 1.81
N PRO A 24 -12.30 6.53 1.97
CA PRO A 24 -12.93 7.84 1.99
C PRO A 24 -12.39 8.75 3.09
N LEU A 25 -12.27 8.23 4.33
CA LEU A 25 -11.76 8.99 5.47
C LEU A 25 -10.34 9.49 5.20
N TYR A 26 -9.51 8.64 4.64
CA TYR A 26 -8.15 8.97 4.27
C TYR A 26 -8.09 10.07 3.19
N PHE A 27 -8.88 9.96 2.12
CA PHE A 27 -8.92 10.96 1.06
C PHE A 27 -9.46 12.31 1.55
N ILE A 28 -10.42 12.29 2.47
CA ILE A 28 -10.94 13.51 3.11
C ILE A 28 -9.83 14.13 3.99
N ALA A 29 -9.13 13.32 4.79
CA ALA A 29 -8.06 13.79 5.65
C ALA A 29 -6.92 14.45 4.86
N LEU A 30 -6.45 13.83 3.77
CA LEU A 30 -5.43 14.43 2.90
C LEU A 30 -5.86 15.80 2.36
N LYS A 31 -7.11 15.92 1.90
CA LYS A 31 -7.65 17.19 1.42
C LYS A 31 -7.76 18.23 2.54
N ALA A 32 -8.25 17.84 3.70
CA ALA A 32 -8.37 18.73 4.87
C ALA A 32 -6.99 19.23 5.35
N MET A 33 -5.96 18.39 5.26
CA MET A 33 -4.57 18.76 5.56
C MET A 33 -3.92 19.64 4.47
N GLY A 34 -4.65 19.98 3.39
CA GLY A 34 -4.18 20.85 2.33
C GLY A 34 -3.32 20.16 1.26
N TYR A 35 -3.19 18.84 1.29
CA TYR A 35 -2.45 18.12 0.26
C TYR A 35 -3.14 18.24 -1.10
N ARG A 36 -2.39 18.73 -2.08
CA ARG A 36 -2.85 18.87 -3.47
C ARG A 36 -1.84 18.22 -4.41
N VAL A 37 -2.30 17.27 -5.20
CA VAL A 37 -1.47 16.66 -6.25
C VAL A 37 -1.74 17.41 -7.54
N ARG A 38 -0.66 18.00 -8.13
CA ARG A 38 -0.74 18.65 -9.44
C ARG A 38 -1.04 17.59 -10.51
N ASP A 39 -1.84 17.95 -11.49
CA ASP A 39 -2.18 17.09 -12.65
C ASP A 39 -2.71 15.71 -12.28
N LEU A 40 -3.44 15.59 -11.17
CA LEU A 40 -3.95 14.32 -10.61
C LEU A 40 -4.67 13.44 -11.66
N LYS A 41 -5.45 14.06 -12.55
CA LYS A 41 -6.18 13.34 -13.60
C LYS A 41 -5.22 12.69 -14.60
N ARG A 42 -4.20 13.42 -15.02
CA ARG A 42 -3.17 12.93 -15.94
C ARG A 42 -2.36 11.79 -15.31
N ILE A 43 -1.90 11.95 -14.07
CA ILE A 43 -1.16 10.92 -13.36
C ILE A 43 -1.96 9.61 -13.29
N ARG A 44 -3.24 9.68 -12.96
CA ARG A 44 -4.11 8.50 -12.90
C ARG A 44 -4.32 7.83 -14.25
N GLN A 45 -4.43 8.61 -15.32
CA GLN A 45 -4.54 8.08 -16.67
C GLN A 45 -3.26 7.38 -17.10
N GLU A 46 -2.10 8.02 -16.93
CA GLU A 46 -0.80 7.45 -17.24
C GLU A 46 -0.54 6.16 -16.46
N TYR A 47 -0.77 6.17 -15.14
CA TYR A 47 -0.65 4.98 -14.30
C TYR A 47 -1.57 3.83 -14.75
N SER A 48 -2.81 4.12 -15.08
CA SER A 48 -3.76 3.12 -15.58
C SER A 48 -3.34 2.54 -16.93
N LEU A 49 -2.75 3.35 -17.82
CA LEU A 49 -2.23 2.89 -19.10
C LEU A 49 -1.02 1.99 -18.93
N GLU A 50 -0.10 2.36 -18.03
CA GLU A 50 1.07 1.55 -17.75
C GLU A 50 0.70 0.19 -17.13
N LEU A 51 -0.23 0.14 -16.18
CA LEU A 51 -0.74 -1.11 -15.63
C LEU A 51 -1.36 -2.04 -16.69
N LYS A 52 -1.96 -1.47 -17.74
CA LYS A 52 -2.51 -2.26 -18.85
C LYS A 52 -1.44 -2.76 -19.83
N ARG A 53 -0.37 -1.98 -20.02
CA ARG A 53 0.74 -2.32 -20.93
C ARG A 53 1.62 -3.44 -20.39
N HIS A 54 1.82 -3.47 -19.09
CA HIS A 54 2.75 -4.38 -18.43
C HIS A 54 2.03 -5.29 -17.44
N GLN A 55 1.86 -6.54 -17.83
CA GLN A 55 1.23 -7.57 -17.00
C GLN A 55 2.31 -8.32 -16.20
N GLY A 56 2.88 -7.69 -15.22
CA GLY A 56 3.93 -8.30 -14.38
C GLY A 56 3.99 -7.70 -13.00
N PRO A 57 4.88 -8.18 -12.15
CA PRO A 57 5.09 -7.56 -10.84
C PRO A 57 5.68 -6.17 -11.01
N TRP A 58 5.14 -5.20 -10.26
CA TRP A 58 5.57 -3.81 -10.27
C TRP A 58 6.32 -3.46 -8.99
N ILE A 59 7.41 -2.74 -9.14
CA ILE A 59 8.10 -2.08 -8.04
C ILE A 59 7.96 -0.57 -8.26
N ILE A 60 7.35 0.12 -7.29
CA ILE A 60 7.22 1.56 -7.29
C ILE A 60 8.28 2.13 -6.36
N CYS A 61 9.27 2.81 -6.92
CA CYS A 61 10.29 3.51 -6.15
C CYS A 61 10.00 5.01 -6.20
N ALA A 62 9.62 5.58 -5.06
CA ALA A 62 9.39 7.00 -4.93
C ALA A 62 10.45 7.65 -4.05
N ASN A 63 10.75 8.92 -4.32
CA ASN A 63 11.57 9.71 -3.42
C ASN A 63 10.80 9.91 -2.10
N HIS A 64 11.38 9.46 -1.00
CA HIS A 64 10.71 9.41 0.30
C HIS A 64 11.09 10.64 1.13
N LEU A 65 10.16 11.57 1.26
CA LEU A 65 10.35 12.84 1.98
C LEU A 65 9.59 12.87 3.31
N THR A 66 8.48 12.16 3.42
CA THR A 66 7.61 12.19 4.59
C THR A 66 7.07 10.81 4.96
N MET A 67 6.59 10.67 6.21
CA MET A 67 5.99 9.40 6.69
C MET A 67 4.71 8.99 5.95
N ILE A 68 4.08 9.91 5.22
CA ILE A 68 2.81 9.68 4.52
C ILE A 68 2.95 9.57 3.00
N ASP A 69 4.17 9.51 2.47
CA ASP A 69 4.41 9.48 1.02
C ASP A 69 3.73 8.29 0.33
N SER A 70 3.79 7.10 0.93
CA SER A 70 3.09 5.93 0.40
C SER A 70 1.60 6.16 0.25
N ALA A 71 1.02 6.86 1.18
CA ALA A 71 -0.37 7.21 1.22
C ALA A 71 -0.72 8.26 0.17
N ILE A 72 0.14 9.26 -0.03
CA ILE A 72 0.00 10.27 -1.10
C ILE A 72 0.12 9.60 -2.47
N LEU A 73 1.04 8.65 -2.63
CA LEU A 73 1.19 7.87 -3.86
C LEU A 73 -0.08 7.09 -4.21
N VAL A 74 -0.64 6.38 -3.24
CA VAL A 74 -1.91 5.65 -3.42
C VAL A 74 -3.03 6.60 -3.83
N TYR A 75 -3.12 7.79 -3.19
CA TYR A 75 -4.08 8.82 -3.58
C TYR A 75 -3.84 9.36 -4.99
N ALA A 76 -2.57 9.57 -5.37
CA ALA A 76 -2.19 10.16 -6.65
C ALA A 76 -2.40 9.20 -7.83
N THR A 77 -2.07 7.91 -7.64
CA THR A 77 -2.04 6.93 -8.73
C THR A 77 -3.43 6.39 -9.08
N THR A 78 -4.32 6.25 -8.09
CA THR A 78 -5.64 5.64 -8.32
C THR A 78 -6.76 6.42 -7.64
N SER A 79 -7.98 6.31 -8.18
CA SER A 79 -9.17 6.83 -7.53
C SER A 79 -9.71 5.85 -6.50
N LEU A 80 -10.52 6.33 -5.55
CA LEU A 80 -11.18 5.46 -4.58
C LEU A 80 -11.99 4.35 -5.26
N TYR A 81 -12.72 4.68 -6.32
CA TYR A 81 -13.48 3.69 -7.11
C TYR A 81 -12.58 2.62 -7.72
N ALA A 82 -11.44 3.02 -8.28
CA ALA A 82 -10.47 2.08 -8.85
C ALA A 82 -9.85 1.18 -7.77
N HIS A 83 -9.59 1.69 -6.56
CA HIS A 83 -9.16 0.88 -5.41
C HIS A 83 -10.17 -0.19 -5.03
N LEU A 84 -11.46 0.16 -4.99
CA LEU A 84 -12.52 -0.78 -4.66
C LEU A 84 -12.62 -1.90 -5.72
N ARG A 85 -12.52 -1.53 -7.00
CA ARG A 85 -12.66 -2.48 -8.11
C ARG A 85 -11.40 -3.32 -8.35
N HIS A 86 -10.22 -2.75 -8.14
CA HIS A 86 -8.93 -3.35 -8.42
C HIS A 86 -8.01 -3.31 -7.19
N TYR A 87 -8.51 -3.78 -6.05
CA TYR A 87 -7.75 -3.76 -4.78
C TYR A 87 -6.38 -4.45 -4.91
N ARG A 88 -6.25 -5.44 -5.79
CA ARG A 88 -4.99 -6.12 -6.06
C ARG A 88 -3.91 -5.19 -6.63
N ALA A 89 -4.30 -4.17 -7.39
CA ALA A 89 -3.38 -3.18 -7.96
C ALA A 89 -2.83 -2.17 -6.92
N ILE A 90 -3.36 -2.16 -5.69
CA ILE A 90 -2.77 -1.37 -4.61
C ILE A 90 -1.44 -2.00 -4.22
N PRO A 91 -0.33 -1.24 -4.28
CA PRO A 91 0.99 -1.79 -3.95
C PRO A 91 1.09 -2.19 -2.48
N TRP A 92 1.90 -3.19 -2.20
CA TRP A 92 2.34 -3.50 -0.86
C TRP A 92 3.40 -2.48 -0.43
N ASN A 93 3.27 -1.96 0.78
CA ASN A 93 4.23 -1.04 1.38
C ASN A 93 5.17 -1.79 2.31
N LEU A 94 6.44 -1.37 2.34
CA LEU A 94 7.50 -1.97 3.16
C LEU A 94 7.97 -0.96 4.22
N PRO A 95 7.16 -0.63 5.25
CA PRO A 95 7.57 0.28 6.29
C PRO A 95 8.56 -0.38 7.24
N GLU A 96 9.42 0.45 7.83
CA GLU A 96 10.29 0.01 8.93
C GLU A 96 9.47 -0.42 10.14
N GLN A 97 9.84 -1.55 10.74
CA GLN A 97 9.10 -2.17 11.83
C GLN A 97 8.94 -1.24 13.05
N ASP A 98 9.98 -0.50 13.43
CA ASP A 98 9.94 0.42 14.55
C ASP A 98 8.93 1.55 14.35
N ASN A 99 8.79 2.03 13.12
CA ASN A 99 7.77 3.03 12.79
C ASN A 99 6.35 2.46 12.78
N PHE A 100 6.22 1.18 12.41
CA PHE A 100 4.97 0.45 12.35
C PHE A 100 4.38 0.18 13.75
N GLN A 101 5.23 -0.09 14.73
CA GLN A 101 4.83 -0.52 16.07
C GLN A 101 4.66 0.62 17.08
N ARG A 102 4.76 1.88 16.69
CA ARG A 102 4.66 3.05 17.58
C ARG A 102 3.34 3.15 18.33
N SER A 103 2.25 2.66 17.76
CA SER A 103 0.94 2.59 18.42
C SER A 103 0.11 1.45 17.85
N ILE A 104 -0.80 0.90 18.66
CA ILE A 104 -1.72 -0.15 18.23
C ILE A 104 -2.59 0.32 17.07
N LEU A 105 -3.08 1.56 17.12
CA LEU A 105 -3.90 2.13 16.07
C LEU A 105 -3.15 2.21 14.73
N LEU A 106 -1.90 2.67 14.76
CA LEU A 106 -1.05 2.73 13.58
C LEU A 106 -0.75 1.33 13.04
N SER A 107 -0.51 0.35 13.90
CA SER A 107 -0.28 -1.05 13.52
C SER A 107 -1.51 -1.63 12.81
N ILE A 108 -2.72 -1.39 13.31
CA ILE A 108 -3.96 -1.82 12.67
C ILE A 108 -4.11 -1.14 11.29
N PHE A 109 -3.87 0.17 11.23
CA PHE A 109 -3.99 0.94 9.99
C PHE A 109 -3.01 0.44 8.92
N CYS A 110 -1.76 0.22 9.30
CA CYS A 110 -0.74 -0.33 8.42
C CYS A 110 -1.06 -1.77 8.00
N TYR A 111 -1.53 -2.60 8.93
CA TYR A 111 -1.95 -3.96 8.62
C TYR A 111 -3.06 -3.97 7.55
N LEU A 112 -4.09 -3.16 7.71
CA LEU A 112 -5.19 -3.04 6.74
C LEU A 112 -4.77 -2.34 5.44
N GLY A 113 -3.71 -1.51 5.48
CA GLY A 113 -3.14 -0.80 4.35
C GLY A 113 -2.12 -1.58 3.52
N LYS A 114 -2.11 -2.92 3.58
CA LYS A 114 -1.16 -3.78 2.84
C LYS A 114 0.31 -3.43 3.16
N CYS A 115 0.64 -3.29 4.43
CA CYS A 115 2.01 -3.11 4.86
C CYS A 115 2.64 -4.43 5.32
N ILE A 116 3.89 -4.66 4.91
CA ILE A 116 4.75 -5.74 5.39
C ILE A 116 5.91 -5.09 6.13
N PRO A 117 5.95 -5.17 7.47
CA PRO A 117 7.02 -4.53 8.24
C PRO A 117 8.37 -5.19 7.94
N VAL A 118 9.40 -4.38 7.77
CA VAL A 118 10.78 -4.81 7.53
C VAL A 118 11.70 -4.24 8.59
N ASN A 119 12.72 -5.00 8.98
CA ASN A 119 13.74 -4.53 9.92
C ASN A 119 14.95 -4.00 9.13
N ARG A 120 15.36 -2.77 9.39
CA ARG A 120 16.63 -2.24 8.87
C ARG A 120 17.79 -2.99 9.55
N GLY A 121 18.68 -3.54 8.74
CA GLY A 121 19.81 -4.33 9.26
C GLY A 121 19.44 -5.72 9.78
N GLY A 122 18.20 -6.17 9.59
CA GLY A 122 17.76 -7.51 9.94
C GLY A 122 18.30 -8.59 8.99
N ASP A 123 18.03 -9.84 9.32
CA ASP A 123 18.44 -10.99 8.51
C ASP A 123 17.82 -10.93 7.12
N ARG A 124 18.68 -10.93 6.10
CA ARG A 124 18.29 -10.91 4.68
C ARG A 124 17.45 -12.12 4.30
N GLU A 125 17.74 -13.29 4.88
CA GLU A 125 16.98 -14.51 4.57
C GLU A 125 15.57 -14.46 5.16
N GLU A 126 15.41 -13.88 6.34
CA GLU A 126 14.08 -13.65 6.91
C GLU A 126 13.26 -12.66 6.07
N MET A 127 13.87 -11.56 5.65
CA MET A 127 13.22 -10.57 4.79
C MET A 127 12.83 -11.19 3.44
N LYS A 128 13.73 -11.96 2.84
CA LYS A 128 13.47 -12.68 1.59
C LYS A 128 12.30 -13.65 1.73
N LYS A 129 12.22 -14.42 2.82
CA LYS A 129 11.09 -15.31 3.11
C LYS A 129 9.77 -14.55 3.22
N ARG A 130 9.75 -13.39 3.86
CA ARG A 130 8.54 -12.54 3.97
C ARG A 130 8.10 -12.03 2.61
N LEU A 131 9.03 -11.57 1.77
CA LEU A 131 8.75 -11.03 0.43
C LEU A 131 8.31 -12.11 -0.57
N ILE A 132 8.97 -13.28 -0.56
CA ILE A 132 8.61 -14.41 -1.46
C ILE A 132 7.20 -14.94 -1.15
N ASN A 133 6.76 -14.85 0.10
CA ASN A 133 5.43 -15.29 0.50
C ASN A 133 4.37 -14.18 0.35
N ALA A 134 4.77 -12.95 -0.03
CA ALA A 134 3.81 -11.91 -0.38
C ALA A 134 3.02 -12.36 -1.62
N PRO A 135 1.70 -12.21 -1.63
CA PRO A 135 0.90 -12.53 -2.81
C PRO A 135 1.30 -11.57 -3.94
N ILE A 136 2.11 -12.07 -4.86
CA ILE A 136 2.41 -11.43 -6.13
C ILE A 136 1.20 -11.73 -7.02
N PHE A 137 0.49 -10.69 -7.40
CA PHE A 137 -0.66 -10.78 -8.29
C PHE A 137 -0.39 -10.05 -9.57
#